data_8a7069f3a6776fe3baf9255658adef4f
#
_entry.id   8a7069f3a6776fe3baf9255658adef4f
#
_cell.length_a   1.000
_cell.length_b   1.000
_cell.length_c   1.000
_cell.angle_alpha   90.00
_cell.angle_beta   90.00
_cell.angle_gamma   90.00
#
_symmetry.space_group_name_H-M   'P 1'
#
loop_
_entity.id
_entity.type
_entity.pdbx_description
1 polymer ?
#
loop_
_entity_poly.entity_id
_entity_poly.type
_entity_poly.pdbx_seq_one_letter_code
_entity_poly.pdbx_strand_id
1 'polypeptide(L)'
;MYLHRGFNTHSPGSQYYMEPYKIFIVEDDPWYGEILEYHLSLNPDYVISRFTTGKDCLANMHKQPDLISIDFSLPDFTGDVLFQKIKQVNDQVPVIVISGQEEITIAVKLLKMGVTDYLVKDDNTKDILWNAVIKVRETGKLKNEVATLREELGKKFSFDKSIKGQSPALQKIFGLMEKATKTNINVSVSGETGTGKEVVAKAIHYNGERKRKPFVAVNMAAIPRELIESELFGHEKGAFTGAVARKEGKFEEANGGTIFLDEIAELDLSLQSKILRVLQEREIVRVGGNEKVKLEVRLIIATHKSLADEVSKGNFREDLYYRIIGLPIELPPLRERGNDILILARHFADEFIKENKLGAISFSQDAKEKLMRYNYPGNVRELKAMIDLAVVMSNGQEIIADDISYTSTRSEESFINEEKSLRQYTCDIVKYFLKKYDNDVITVANKLDIGKSTVYKMLQQKEIVM
;
A
#
# COMPACT_ATOMS: atom_id res chain seq x y z
N MET A 1 43.65 46.41 -20.10
CA MET A 1 44.03 45.54 -18.99
C MET A 1 42.79 44.66 -18.67
N TYR A 2 42.69 43.52 -19.34
CA TYR A 2 41.54 42.63 -19.26
C TYR A 2 41.80 41.54 -18.23
N LEU A 3 40.95 41.46 -17.23
CA LEU A 3 40.95 40.37 -16.26
C LEU A 3 39.92 39.30 -16.66
N HIS A 4 40.44 38.13 -17.05
CA HIS A 4 39.69 36.91 -17.25
C HIS A 4 39.11 36.44 -15.89
N ARG A 5 37.79 36.33 -15.80
CA ARG A 5 37.11 35.50 -14.79
C ARG A 5 36.90 34.11 -15.34
N GLY A 6 37.57 33.14 -14.74
CA GLY A 6 37.44 31.74 -15.07
C GLY A 6 36.06 31.19 -14.73
N PHE A 7 35.47 30.55 -15.70
CA PHE A 7 34.30 29.67 -15.50
C PHE A 7 34.77 28.37 -14.82
N ASN A 8 34.31 28.12 -13.64
CA ASN A 8 34.47 26.82 -13.00
C ASN A 8 33.52 25.84 -13.67
N THR A 9 34.11 24.89 -14.34
CA THR A 9 33.49 23.76 -15.02
C THR A 9 32.90 22.76 -14.03
N HIS A 10 31.70 22.33 -14.35
CA HIS A 10 30.92 21.17 -13.93
C HIS A 10 31.67 20.05 -13.19
N SER A 11 31.10 19.64 -12.05
CA SER A 11 31.34 18.34 -11.44
C SER A 11 30.94 17.23 -12.42
N PRO A 12 31.78 16.22 -12.64
CA PRO A 12 31.39 15.08 -13.47
C PRO A 12 30.28 14.31 -12.78
N GLY A 13 29.16 14.14 -13.52
CA GLY A 13 28.08 13.27 -13.13
C GLY A 13 28.61 11.88 -12.78
N SER A 14 28.12 11.29 -11.71
CA SER A 14 28.34 9.90 -11.38
C SER A 14 27.89 9.03 -12.55
N GLN A 15 28.84 8.58 -13.34
CA GLN A 15 28.63 7.48 -14.27
C GLN A 15 28.26 6.27 -13.40
N TYR A 16 26.99 5.90 -13.39
CA TYR A 16 26.57 4.58 -12.92
C TYR A 16 27.23 3.56 -13.85
N TYR A 17 28.33 2.96 -13.41
CA TYR A 17 28.87 1.75 -14.01
C TYR A 17 27.82 0.67 -13.76
N MET A 18 26.97 0.42 -14.75
CA MET A 18 26.11 -0.75 -14.72
C MET A 18 27.02 -1.98 -14.79
N GLU A 19 26.88 -2.89 -13.81
CA GLU A 19 27.59 -4.17 -13.87
C GLU A 19 27.25 -4.87 -15.21
N PRO A 20 28.26 -5.43 -15.89
CA PRO A 20 28.06 -6.07 -17.19
C PRO A 20 27.14 -7.27 -17.03
N TYR A 21 26.20 -7.45 -17.96
CA TYR A 21 25.28 -8.59 -18.00
C TYR A 21 26.00 -9.83 -18.52
N LYS A 22 26.18 -10.85 -17.67
CA LYS A 22 26.97 -12.05 -17.93
C LYS A 22 26.12 -13.13 -18.56
N ILE A 23 26.47 -13.55 -19.78
CA ILE A 23 25.75 -14.58 -20.52
C ILE A 23 26.68 -15.79 -20.71
N PHE A 24 26.21 -16.97 -20.35
CA PHE A 24 26.88 -18.21 -20.67
C PHE A 24 26.22 -18.84 -21.90
N ILE A 25 27.05 -19.26 -22.84
CA ILE A 25 26.64 -20.04 -24.02
C ILE A 25 27.28 -21.42 -23.90
N VAL A 26 26.44 -22.47 -23.87
CA VAL A 26 26.89 -23.88 -23.84
C VAL A 26 26.50 -24.50 -25.16
N GLU A 27 27.49 -24.67 -26.03
CA GLU A 27 27.32 -25.13 -27.43
C GLU A 27 28.54 -25.95 -27.81
N ASP A 28 28.35 -27.18 -28.24
CA ASP A 28 29.45 -28.09 -28.62
C ASP A 28 29.95 -27.85 -30.06
N ASP A 29 29.12 -27.30 -30.95
CA ASP A 29 29.56 -26.82 -32.25
C ASP A 29 30.33 -25.50 -32.11
N PRO A 30 31.68 -25.51 -32.36
CA PRO A 30 32.48 -24.31 -32.17
C PRO A 30 32.08 -23.17 -33.08
N TRP A 31 31.67 -23.48 -34.30
CA TRP A 31 31.31 -22.47 -35.31
C TRP A 31 29.96 -21.79 -34.98
N TYR A 32 28.97 -22.61 -34.61
CA TYR A 32 27.68 -22.09 -34.22
C TYR A 32 27.75 -21.31 -32.92
N GLY A 33 28.51 -21.77 -31.94
CA GLY A 33 28.77 -21.05 -30.70
C GLY A 33 29.45 -19.68 -30.94
N GLU A 34 30.39 -19.60 -31.93
CA GLU A 34 31.04 -18.32 -32.29
C GLU A 34 30.05 -17.33 -32.92
N ILE A 35 29.12 -17.77 -33.74
CA ILE A 35 28.07 -16.93 -34.31
C ILE A 35 27.19 -16.34 -33.21
N LEU A 36 26.75 -17.16 -32.28
CA LEU A 36 25.92 -16.71 -31.16
C LEU A 36 26.69 -15.69 -30.26
N GLU A 37 27.95 -16.00 -29.93
CA GLU A 37 28.83 -15.11 -29.17
C GLU A 37 29.03 -13.78 -29.88
N TYR A 38 29.40 -13.80 -31.17
CA TYR A 38 29.58 -12.60 -31.98
C TYR A 38 28.32 -11.72 -32.00
N HIS A 39 27.16 -12.35 -32.25
CA HIS A 39 25.90 -11.61 -32.35
C HIS A 39 25.51 -10.95 -31.03
N LEU A 40 25.64 -11.64 -29.91
CA LEU A 40 25.34 -11.10 -28.58
C LEU A 40 26.39 -10.05 -28.14
N SER A 41 27.66 -10.20 -28.55
CA SER A 41 28.74 -9.24 -28.23
C SER A 41 28.59 -7.89 -28.92
N LEU A 42 27.68 -7.75 -29.88
CA LEU A 42 27.31 -6.45 -30.47
C LEU A 42 26.73 -5.48 -29.43
N ASN A 43 26.23 -5.98 -28.30
CA ASN A 43 25.87 -5.15 -27.17
C ASN A 43 27.07 -5.03 -26.21
N PRO A 44 27.63 -3.81 -26.03
CA PRO A 44 28.82 -3.61 -25.19
C PRO A 44 28.58 -3.89 -23.68
N ASP A 45 27.30 -3.95 -23.25
CA ASP A 45 26.94 -4.28 -21.87
C ASP A 45 26.99 -5.78 -21.57
N TYR A 46 27.20 -6.66 -22.58
CA TYR A 46 27.20 -8.08 -22.40
C TYR A 46 28.62 -8.62 -22.28
N VAL A 47 28.83 -9.48 -21.27
CA VAL A 47 30.06 -10.28 -21.12
C VAL A 47 29.70 -11.73 -21.33
N ILE A 48 30.22 -12.30 -22.43
CA ILE A 48 29.86 -13.64 -22.86
C ILE A 48 30.97 -14.60 -22.48
N SER A 49 30.59 -15.78 -21.96
CA SER A 49 31.50 -16.88 -21.72
C SER A 49 30.95 -18.11 -22.41
N ARG A 50 31.75 -18.69 -23.32
CA ARG A 50 31.39 -19.90 -24.08
C ARG A 50 31.99 -21.16 -23.47
N PHE A 51 31.21 -22.22 -23.47
CA PHE A 51 31.57 -23.54 -23.01
C PHE A 51 31.14 -24.60 -24.03
N THR A 52 31.94 -25.62 -24.26
CA THR A 52 31.64 -26.72 -25.19
C THR A 52 31.03 -27.94 -24.50
N THR A 53 31.01 -27.94 -23.17
CA THR A 53 30.43 -29.02 -22.36
C THR A 53 29.60 -28.45 -21.19
N GLY A 54 28.59 -29.21 -20.78
CA GLY A 54 27.79 -28.87 -19.60
C GLY A 54 28.60 -28.93 -18.30
N LYS A 55 29.62 -29.81 -18.20
CA LYS A 55 30.52 -29.86 -17.03
C LYS A 55 31.30 -28.60 -16.85
N ASP A 56 31.87 -28.06 -17.95
CA ASP A 56 32.62 -26.81 -17.90
C ASP A 56 31.72 -25.61 -17.51
N CYS A 57 30.49 -25.56 -18.01
CA CYS A 57 29.51 -24.60 -17.58
C CYS A 57 29.25 -24.67 -16.06
N LEU A 58 28.96 -25.88 -15.55
CA LEU A 58 28.69 -26.08 -14.11
C LEU A 58 29.91 -25.73 -13.24
N ALA A 59 31.14 -26.02 -13.66
CA ALA A 59 32.36 -25.66 -12.96
C ALA A 59 32.54 -24.10 -12.86
N ASN A 60 31.99 -23.35 -13.82
CA ASN A 60 32.11 -21.91 -13.89
C ASN A 60 30.89 -21.14 -13.30
N MET A 61 29.89 -21.83 -12.73
CA MET A 61 28.70 -21.19 -12.11
C MET A 61 29.05 -20.19 -10.98
N HIS A 62 30.22 -20.32 -10.38
CA HIS A 62 30.75 -19.36 -9.39
C HIS A 62 30.93 -17.95 -9.95
N LYS A 63 31.01 -17.75 -11.27
CA LYS A 63 31.07 -16.44 -11.94
C LYS A 63 29.71 -15.73 -11.97
N GLN A 64 28.64 -16.37 -11.51
CA GLN A 64 27.28 -15.85 -11.40
C GLN A 64 26.76 -15.30 -12.73
N PRO A 65 26.43 -16.15 -13.72
CA PRO A 65 25.81 -15.70 -14.97
C PRO A 65 24.40 -15.18 -14.71
N ASP A 66 24.01 -14.12 -15.45
CA ASP A 66 22.68 -13.54 -15.44
C ASP A 66 21.71 -14.28 -16.36
N LEU A 67 22.24 -15.02 -17.35
CA LEU A 67 21.50 -15.86 -18.28
C LEU A 67 22.40 -16.98 -18.81
N ILE A 68 21.82 -18.15 -19.05
CA ILE A 68 22.52 -19.28 -19.68
C ILE A 68 21.71 -19.73 -20.90
N SER A 69 22.38 -19.78 -22.06
CA SER A 69 21.87 -20.44 -23.24
C SER A 69 22.53 -21.81 -23.35
N ILE A 70 21.77 -22.91 -23.53
CA ILE A 70 22.26 -24.26 -23.62
C ILE A 70 21.77 -24.94 -24.86
N ASP A 71 22.66 -25.64 -25.57
CA ASP A 71 22.24 -26.64 -26.58
C ASP A 71 21.59 -27.86 -25.91
N PHE A 72 20.56 -28.35 -26.55
CA PHE A 72 19.87 -29.56 -26.07
C PHE A 72 20.72 -30.83 -26.20
N SER A 73 21.55 -30.91 -27.22
CA SER A 73 22.32 -32.12 -27.58
C SER A 73 23.82 -31.95 -27.31
N LEU A 74 24.21 -31.82 -26.03
CA LEU A 74 25.62 -31.75 -25.64
C LEU A 74 26.27 -33.12 -25.51
N PRO A 75 27.62 -33.23 -25.65
CA PRO A 75 28.33 -34.51 -25.61
C PRO A 75 28.29 -35.19 -24.23
N ASP A 76 28.07 -34.46 -23.16
CA ASP A 76 28.12 -34.95 -21.78
C ASP A 76 26.74 -34.92 -21.06
N PHE A 77 25.81 -34.08 -21.46
CA PHE A 77 24.47 -33.98 -20.92
C PHE A 77 23.44 -33.65 -22.01
N THR A 78 22.22 -34.14 -21.82
CA THR A 78 21.06 -33.57 -22.54
C THR A 78 20.63 -32.27 -21.90
N GLY A 79 20.01 -31.38 -22.69
CA GLY A 79 19.61 -30.04 -22.22
C GLY A 79 18.71 -30.06 -20.98
N ASP A 80 17.81 -31.04 -20.86
CA ASP A 80 16.93 -31.20 -19.68
C ASP A 80 17.72 -31.62 -18.42
N VAL A 81 18.73 -32.45 -18.54
CA VAL A 81 19.60 -32.87 -17.42
C VAL A 81 20.49 -31.73 -17.00
N LEU A 82 21.10 -31.00 -17.94
CA LEU A 82 21.94 -29.84 -17.65
C LEU A 82 21.10 -28.73 -16.98
N PHE A 83 19.90 -28.47 -17.48
CA PHE A 83 18.96 -27.52 -16.87
C PHE A 83 18.69 -27.85 -15.41
N GLN A 84 18.37 -29.10 -15.08
CA GLN A 84 18.14 -29.52 -13.69
C GLN A 84 19.35 -29.28 -12.80
N LYS A 85 20.56 -29.60 -13.29
CA LYS A 85 21.81 -29.37 -12.54
C LYS A 85 22.09 -27.89 -12.33
N ILE A 86 21.87 -27.04 -13.34
CA ILE A 86 21.98 -25.58 -13.21
C ILE A 86 21.03 -25.08 -12.13
N LYS A 87 19.78 -25.53 -12.13
CA LYS A 87 18.76 -25.13 -11.15
C LYS A 87 19.05 -25.60 -9.72
N GLN A 88 19.78 -26.71 -9.55
CA GLN A 88 20.27 -27.13 -8.24
C GLN A 88 21.36 -26.20 -7.68
N VAL A 89 22.17 -25.58 -8.56
CA VAL A 89 23.24 -24.64 -8.16
C VAL A 89 22.68 -23.22 -7.99
N ASN A 90 21.87 -22.76 -8.93
CA ASN A 90 21.20 -21.45 -8.91
C ASN A 90 19.81 -21.56 -9.52
N ASP A 91 18.81 -21.60 -8.66
CA ASP A 91 17.39 -21.73 -9.05
C ASP A 91 16.87 -20.48 -9.80
N GLN A 92 17.46 -19.31 -9.58
CA GLN A 92 16.96 -18.05 -10.12
C GLN A 92 17.50 -17.71 -11.51
N VAL A 93 18.61 -18.32 -11.95
CA VAL A 93 19.22 -17.98 -13.24
C VAL A 93 18.30 -18.40 -14.40
N PRO A 94 17.92 -17.49 -15.30
CA PRO A 94 17.13 -17.86 -16.49
C PRO A 94 17.95 -18.70 -17.45
N VAL A 95 17.28 -19.72 -18.02
CA VAL A 95 17.91 -20.65 -18.98
C VAL A 95 17.08 -20.70 -20.25
N ILE A 96 17.74 -20.49 -21.39
CA ILE A 96 17.17 -20.64 -22.73
C ILE A 96 17.76 -21.95 -23.33
N VAL A 97 16.91 -22.78 -23.88
CA VAL A 97 17.35 -23.99 -24.57
C VAL A 97 17.27 -23.77 -26.07
N ILE A 98 18.37 -24.10 -26.79
CA ILE A 98 18.42 -24.07 -28.24
C ILE A 98 18.55 -25.51 -28.72
N SER A 99 17.81 -25.93 -29.75
CA SER A 99 17.80 -27.29 -30.23
C SER A 99 17.64 -27.37 -31.75
N GLY A 100 18.34 -28.26 -32.36
CA GLY A 100 18.14 -28.62 -33.77
C GLY A 100 16.90 -29.47 -34.03
N GLN A 101 16.19 -29.88 -32.99
CA GLN A 101 15.00 -30.73 -33.10
C GLN A 101 13.72 -29.92 -33.02
N GLU A 102 12.84 -30.08 -34.00
CA GLU A 102 11.51 -29.40 -34.04
C GLU A 102 10.42 -30.17 -33.24
N GLU A 103 10.81 -31.05 -32.30
CA GLU A 103 9.84 -31.83 -31.55
C GLU A 103 9.08 -30.99 -30.51
N ILE A 104 7.84 -30.67 -30.83
CA ILE A 104 6.92 -29.89 -29.96
C ILE A 104 6.81 -30.51 -28.54
N THR A 105 6.86 -31.84 -28.45
CA THR A 105 6.76 -32.60 -27.20
C THR A 105 7.90 -32.26 -26.23
N ILE A 106 9.14 -32.16 -26.75
CA ILE A 106 10.34 -31.80 -25.97
C ILE A 106 10.24 -30.31 -25.50
N ALA A 107 9.87 -29.42 -26.39
CA ALA A 107 9.68 -28.00 -26.07
C ALA A 107 8.66 -27.80 -24.95
N VAL A 108 7.48 -28.44 -25.05
CA VAL A 108 6.44 -28.39 -24.02
C VAL A 108 6.92 -29.00 -22.69
N LYS A 109 7.67 -30.09 -22.71
CA LYS A 109 8.25 -30.69 -21.50
C LYS A 109 9.21 -29.72 -20.80
N LEU A 110 10.14 -29.12 -21.54
CA LEU A 110 11.14 -28.18 -21.01
C LEU A 110 10.49 -26.91 -20.44
N LEU A 111 9.52 -26.34 -21.14
CA LEU A 111 8.78 -25.17 -20.66
C LEU A 111 7.99 -25.48 -19.38
N LYS A 112 7.39 -26.66 -19.25
CA LYS A 112 6.75 -27.13 -18.01
C LYS A 112 7.73 -27.32 -16.86
N MET A 113 9.00 -27.67 -17.16
CA MET A 113 10.07 -27.78 -16.16
C MET A 113 10.57 -26.40 -15.67
N GLY A 114 10.19 -25.30 -16.34
CA GLY A 114 10.57 -23.94 -15.96
C GLY A 114 11.74 -23.38 -16.77
N VAL A 115 12.08 -23.95 -17.93
CA VAL A 115 12.97 -23.31 -18.91
C VAL A 115 12.34 -22.01 -19.36
N THR A 116 13.15 -20.96 -19.44
CA THR A 116 12.67 -19.59 -19.73
C THR A 116 12.15 -19.46 -21.15
N ASP A 117 12.85 -20.09 -22.10
CA ASP A 117 12.44 -20.15 -23.52
C ASP A 117 13.08 -21.34 -24.23
N TYR A 118 12.47 -21.77 -25.35
CA TYR A 118 12.96 -22.84 -26.19
C TYR A 118 13.02 -22.36 -27.64
N LEU A 119 14.22 -22.44 -28.25
CA LEU A 119 14.47 -21.95 -29.59
C LEU A 119 14.88 -23.12 -30.50
N VAL A 120 14.39 -23.11 -31.73
CA VAL A 120 14.81 -24.08 -32.76
C VAL A 120 15.98 -23.51 -33.53
N LYS A 121 17.03 -24.32 -33.80
CA LYS A 121 18.19 -23.88 -34.59
C LYS A 121 17.79 -23.69 -36.05
N ASP A 122 17.73 -22.44 -36.48
CA ASP A 122 17.52 -21.99 -37.85
C ASP A 122 18.35 -20.74 -38.15
N ASP A 123 18.21 -20.17 -39.35
CA ASP A 123 18.93 -18.96 -39.77
C ASP A 123 18.58 -17.73 -38.93
N ASN A 124 17.42 -17.73 -38.27
CA ASN A 124 16.90 -16.61 -37.48
C ASN A 124 17.20 -16.78 -35.98
N THR A 125 17.72 -17.92 -35.53
CA THR A 125 17.92 -18.22 -34.09
C THR A 125 18.72 -17.16 -33.36
N LYS A 126 19.74 -16.58 -34.00
CA LYS A 126 20.55 -15.48 -33.44
C LYS A 126 19.71 -14.25 -33.08
N ASP A 127 18.76 -13.86 -33.94
CA ASP A 127 17.89 -12.70 -33.74
C ASP A 127 16.81 -13.01 -32.69
N ILE A 128 16.29 -14.25 -32.70
CA ILE A 128 15.33 -14.70 -31.70
C ILE A 128 15.98 -14.78 -30.32
N LEU A 129 17.21 -15.32 -30.21
CA LEU A 129 18.00 -15.37 -28.99
C LEU A 129 18.28 -13.94 -28.46
N TRP A 130 18.67 -13.03 -29.33
CA TRP A 130 18.87 -11.62 -28.99
C TRP A 130 17.63 -11.01 -28.33
N ASN A 131 16.47 -11.17 -28.97
CA ASN A 131 15.19 -10.67 -28.44
C ASN A 131 14.80 -11.35 -27.10
N ALA A 132 15.04 -12.67 -26.99
CA ALA A 132 14.79 -13.40 -25.74
C ALA A 132 15.69 -12.89 -24.59
N VAL A 133 16.98 -12.63 -24.86
CA VAL A 133 17.92 -12.06 -23.88
C VAL A 133 17.47 -10.66 -23.44
N ILE A 134 17.07 -9.78 -24.36
CA ILE A 134 16.53 -8.45 -24.02
C ILE A 134 15.31 -8.59 -23.10
N LYS A 135 14.34 -9.41 -23.46
CA LYS A 135 13.12 -9.63 -22.68
C LYS A 135 13.40 -10.15 -21.27
N VAL A 136 14.35 -11.08 -21.14
CA VAL A 136 14.77 -11.61 -19.84
C VAL A 136 15.44 -10.54 -18.99
N ARG A 137 16.37 -9.75 -19.59
CA ARG A 137 17.05 -8.62 -18.90
C ARG A 137 16.07 -7.59 -18.42
N GLU A 138 15.10 -7.16 -19.23
CA GLU A 138 14.07 -6.20 -18.87
C GLU A 138 13.20 -6.72 -17.73
N THR A 139 12.75 -7.96 -17.84
CA THR A 139 11.95 -8.61 -16.77
C THR A 139 12.73 -8.68 -15.46
N GLY A 140 14.03 -8.99 -15.52
CA GLY A 140 14.94 -9.02 -14.36
C GLY A 140 15.10 -7.63 -13.74
N LYS A 141 15.33 -6.59 -14.55
CA LYS A 141 15.41 -5.20 -14.08
C LYS A 141 14.13 -4.78 -13.36
N LEU A 142 12.96 -5.03 -13.95
CA LEU A 142 11.67 -4.70 -13.35
C LEU A 142 11.45 -5.44 -12.02
N LYS A 143 11.81 -6.72 -11.92
CA LYS A 143 11.73 -7.48 -10.67
C LYS A 143 12.61 -6.89 -9.57
N ASN A 144 13.85 -6.50 -9.91
CA ASN A 144 14.79 -5.88 -8.97
C ASN A 144 14.30 -4.50 -8.53
N GLU A 145 13.79 -3.68 -9.45
CA GLU A 145 13.21 -2.38 -9.13
C GLU A 145 12.02 -2.50 -8.17
N VAL A 146 11.10 -3.43 -8.45
CA VAL A 146 9.99 -3.75 -7.55
C VAL A 146 10.48 -4.22 -6.17
N ALA A 147 11.55 -5.03 -6.11
CA ALA A 147 12.13 -5.47 -4.83
C ALA A 147 12.72 -4.28 -4.04
N THR A 148 13.46 -3.40 -4.71
CA THR A 148 14.04 -2.18 -4.10
C THR A 148 12.95 -1.25 -3.58
N LEU A 149 11.94 -0.95 -4.40
CA LEU A 149 10.79 -0.13 -3.99
C LEU A 149 10.05 -0.73 -2.80
N ARG A 150 9.92 -2.05 -2.74
CA ARG A 150 9.32 -2.74 -1.58
C ARG A 150 10.19 -2.62 -0.31
N GLU A 151 11.51 -2.65 -0.45
CA GLU A 151 12.42 -2.43 0.69
C GLU A 151 12.36 -0.98 1.20
N GLU A 152 12.26 -0.01 0.30
CA GLU A 152 12.06 1.40 0.67
C GLU A 152 10.73 1.61 1.39
N LEU A 153 9.65 1.01 0.88
CA LEU A 153 8.36 0.99 1.58
C LEU A 153 8.48 0.32 2.95
N GLY A 154 9.21 -0.78 3.07
CA GLY A 154 9.49 -1.44 4.35
C GLY A 154 10.17 -0.51 5.36
N LYS A 155 11.16 0.27 4.91
CA LYS A 155 11.82 1.29 5.75
C LYS A 155 10.88 2.44 6.14
N LYS A 156 10.00 2.87 5.22
CA LYS A 156 9.00 3.91 5.46
C LYS A 156 7.95 3.47 6.48
N PHE A 157 7.51 2.21 6.40
CA PHE A 157 6.46 1.63 7.27
C PHE A 157 7.01 0.83 8.46
N SER A 158 8.29 1.02 8.86
CA SER A 158 8.77 0.52 10.15
C SER A 158 7.95 1.15 11.29
N PHE A 159 7.66 0.41 12.36
CA PHE A 159 6.81 0.88 13.46
C PHE A 159 7.23 2.24 14.00
N ASP A 160 8.54 2.45 14.23
CA ASP A 160 9.08 3.70 14.77
C ASP A 160 8.89 4.91 13.85
N LYS A 161 8.78 4.68 12.53
CA LYS A 161 8.67 5.75 11.53
C LYS A 161 7.25 6.04 11.10
N SER A 162 6.41 5.02 10.99
CA SER A 162 5.08 5.13 10.39
C SER A 162 3.99 5.60 11.34
N ILE A 163 4.07 5.21 12.62
CA ILE A 163 3.06 5.55 13.61
C ILE A 163 3.72 6.40 14.69
N LYS A 164 3.42 7.69 14.66
CA LYS A 164 3.93 8.66 15.63
C LYS A 164 3.00 8.78 16.82
N GLY A 165 3.57 8.72 18.02
CA GLY A 165 2.86 8.88 19.27
C GLY A 165 3.48 8.05 20.40
N GLN A 166 3.23 8.45 21.62
CA GLN A 166 3.75 7.83 22.84
C GLN A 166 2.64 7.56 23.88
N SER A 167 1.39 7.83 23.53
CA SER A 167 0.26 7.63 24.44
C SER A 167 0.15 6.16 24.90
N PRO A 168 -0.29 5.90 26.14
CA PRO A 168 -0.47 4.53 26.65
C PRO A 168 -1.40 3.69 25.77
N ALA A 169 -2.39 4.32 25.14
CA ALA A 169 -3.32 3.66 24.23
C ALA A 169 -2.59 3.15 22.97
N LEU A 170 -1.68 3.95 22.37
CA LEU A 170 -0.87 3.52 21.25
C LEU A 170 0.14 2.45 21.61
N GLN A 171 0.72 2.48 22.80
CA GLN A 171 1.67 1.44 23.25
C GLN A 171 1.02 0.05 23.30
N LYS A 172 -0.25 -0.05 23.75
CA LYS A 172 -1.02 -1.30 23.69
C LYS A 172 -1.19 -1.78 22.25
N ILE A 173 -1.47 -0.87 21.32
CA ILE A 173 -1.64 -1.17 19.90
C ILE A 173 -0.33 -1.70 19.30
N PHE A 174 0.81 -1.09 19.60
CA PHE A 174 2.12 -1.59 19.17
C PHE A 174 2.35 -3.03 19.60
N GLY A 175 2.02 -3.38 20.83
CA GLY A 175 2.12 -4.76 21.31
C GLY A 175 1.21 -5.74 20.55
N LEU A 176 0.00 -5.33 20.13
CA LEU A 176 -0.88 -6.15 19.28
C LEU A 176 -0.34 -6.25 17.85
N MET A 177 0.14 -5.16 17.29
CA MET A 177 0.76 -5.16 15.96
C MET A 177 1.98 -6.07 15.90
N GLU A 178 2.85 -6.06 16.92
CA GLU A 178 3.99 -6.95 17.00
C GLU A 178 3.57 -8.42 17.02
N LYS A 179 2.52 -8.78 17.76
CA LYS A 179 1.95 -10.14 17.73
C LYS A 179 1.42 -10.48 16.33
N ALA A 180 0.75 -9.52 15.68
CA ALA A 180 0.23 -9.68 14.32
C ALA A 180 1.34 -9.96 13.31
N THR A 181 2.53 -9.36 13.44
CA THR A 181 3.64 -9.59 12.49
C THR A 181 4.24 -11.00 12.57
N LYS A 182 4.15 -11.64 13.73
CA LYS A 182 4.71 -12.98 14.00
C LYS A 182 3.75 -14.12 13.59
N THR A 183 2.56 -13.80 13.10
CA THR A 183 1.52 -14.80 12.79
C THR A 183 0.81 -14.46 11.48
N ASN A 184 0.16 -15.47 10.88
CA ASN A 184 -0.70 -15.28 9.70
C ASN A 184 -2.19 -15.10 10.07
N ILE A 185 -2.50 -14.77 11.33
CA ILE A 185 -3.87 -14.52 11.77
C ILE A 185 -4.48 -13.33 11.00
N ASN A 186 -5.77 -13.40 10.72
CA ASN A 186 -6.50 -12.25 10.21
C ASN A 186 -6.44 -11.11 11.24
N VAL A 187 -6.39 -9.88 10.77
CA VAL A 187 -6.38 -8.70 11.62
C VAL A 187 -7.59 -7.82 11.31
N SER A 188 -8.32 -7.43 12.34
CA SER A 188 -9.45 -6.51 12.23
C SER A 188 -9.08 -5.18 12.88
N VAL A 189 -8.96 -4.11 12.06
CA VAL A 189 -8.62 -2.77 12.52
C VAL A 189 -9.90 -1.93 12.56
N SER A 190 -10.32 -1.53 13.76
CA SER A 190 -11.48 -0.65 13.97
C SER A 190 -11.04 0.74 14.43
N GLY A 191 -11.90 1.73 14.26
CA GLY A 191 -11.68 3.10 14.72
C GLY A 191 -12.29 4.13 13.78
N GLU A 192 -12.45 5.34 14.26
CA GLU A 192 -13.05 6.45 13.51
C GLU A 192 -12.32 6.72 12.19
N THR A 193 -13.01 7.38 11.26
CA THR A 193 -12.39 7.81 10.00
C THR A 193 -11.22 8.74 10.26
N GLY A 194 -10.10 8.54 9.53
CA GLY A 194 -8.92 9.39 9.68
C GLY A 194 -7.98 9.03 10.84
N THR A 195 -8.23 7.96 11.60
CA THR A 195 -7.36 7.51 12.73
C THR A 195 -6.06 6.86 12.30
N GLY A 196 -5.92 6.44 11.02
CA GLY A 196 -4.71 5.81 10.48
C GLY A 196 -4.79 4.30 10.30
N LYS A 197 -5.99 3.72 10.12
CA LYS A 197 -6.20 2.27 9.93
C LYS A 197 -5.33 1.66 8.83
N GLU A 198 -5.20 2.32 7.69
CA GLU A 198 -4.36 1.86 6.58
C GLU A 198 -2.86 1.88 6.94
N VAL A 199 -2.40 2.87 7.69
CA VAL A 199 -1.00 2.95 8.16
C VAL A 199 -0.67 1.75 9.06
N VAL A 200 -1.60 1.37 9.95
CA VAL A 200 -1.47 0.17 10.80
C VAL A 200 -1.41 -1.09 9.95
N ALA A 201 -2.28 -1.24 8.95
CA ALA A 201 -2.27 -2.40 8.06
C ALA A 201 -0.95 -2.53 7.28
N LYS A 202 -0.44 -1.43 6.73
CA LYS A 202 0.86 -1.37 6.07
C LYS A 202 2.01 -1.70 7.02
N ALA A 203 2.00 -1.14 8.23
CA ALA A 203 3.02 -1.42 9.23
C ALA A 203 3.04 -2.91 9.63
N ILE A 204 1.89 -3.56 9.78
CA ILE A 204 1.80 -5.01 10.05
C ILE A 204 2.38 -5.82 8.89
N HIS A 205 2.05 -5.48 7.65
CA HIS A 205 2.54 -6.18 6.47
C HIS A 205 4.06 -6.03 6.32
N TYR A 206 4.58 -4.79 6.30
CA TYR A 206 5.98 -4.51 6.01
C TYR A 206 6.95 -4.90 7.13
N ASN A 207 6.45 -5.15 8.34
CA ASN A 207 7.25 -5.72 9.45
C ASN A 207 7.00 -7.22 9.67
N GLY A 208 6.14 -7.86 8.87
CA GLY A 208 5.83 -9.29 8.93
C GLY A 208 6.67 -10.15 7.98
N GLU A 209 6.40 -11.47 8.01
CA GLU A 209 7.07 -12.46 7.14
C GLU A 209 6.82 -12.18 5.64
N ARG A 210 5.67 -11.61 5.29
CA ARG A 210 5.28 -11.30 3.91
C ARG A 210 5.75 -9.92 3.41
N LYS A 211 6.68 -9.25 4.08
CA LYS A 211 7.15 -7.88 3.77
C LYS A 211 7.66 -7.67 2.33
N ARG A 212 8.15 -8.75 1.68
CA ARG A 212 8.61 -8.73 0.28
C ARG A 212 7.54 -9.16 -0.72
N LYS A 213 6.37 -9.56 -0.24
CA LYS A 213 5.24 -10.01 -1.05
C LYS A 213 4.29 -8.84 -1.35
N PRO A 214 3.32 -9.00 -2.27
CA PRO A 214 2.36 -7.94 -2.57
C PRO A 214 1.56 -7.50 -1.34
N PHE A 215 1.33 -6.18 -1.23
CA PHE A 215 0.32 -5.59 -0.36
C PHE A 215 -0.72 -4.89 -1.25
N VAL A 216 -1.92 -5.42 -1.29
CA VAL A 216 -3.01 -4.89 -2.12
C VAL A 216 -4.06 -4.28 -1.21
N ALA A 217 -4.21 -2.95 -1.29
CA ALA A 217 -5.22 -2.21 -0.53
C ALA A 217 -6.44 -1.92 -1.41
N VAL A 218 -7.62 -2.21 -0.90
CA VAL A 218 -8.89 -1.98 -1.58
C VAL A 218 -9.83 -1.26 -0.62
N ASN A 219 -10.24 -0.05 -0.99
CA ASN A 219 -11.26 0.70 -0.25
C ASN A 219 -12.63 0.47 -0.89
N MET A 220 -13.52 -0.22 -0.18
CA MET A 220 -14.85 -0.60 -0.68
C MET A 220 -15.74 0.61 -0.94
N ALA A 221 -15.61 1.67 -0.15
CA ALA A 221 -16.39 2.89 -0.32
C ALA A 221 -15.99 3.73 -1.55
N ALA A 222 -14.78 3.49 -2.10
CA ALA A 222 -14.28 4.24 -3.25
C ALA A 222 -14.63 3.61 -4.60
N ILE A 223 -15.13 2.37 -4.63
CA ILE A 223 -15.45 1.64 -5.85
C ILE A 223 -16.97 1.68 -6.08
N PRO A 224 -17.46 2.01 -7.28
CA PRO A 224 -18.87 1.87 -7.63
C PRO A 224 -19.37 0.45 -7.37
N ARG A 225 -20.57 0.30 -6.80
CA ARG A 225 -21.13 -1.00 -6.37
C ARG A 225 -21.13 -2.05 -7.48
N GLU A 226 -21.45 -1.64 -8.70
CA GLU A 226 -21.53 -2.50 -9.89
C GLU A 226 -20.17 -3.05 -10.31
N LEU A 227 -19.07 -2.39 -9.92
CA LEU A 227 -17.71 -2.78 -10.29
C LEU A 227 -16.97 -3.53 -9.19
N ILE A 228 -17.42 -3.48 -7.93
CA ILE A 228 -16.70 -4.07 -6.78
C ILE A 228 -16.43 -5.56 -7.03
N GLU A 229 -17.41 -6.30 -7.53
CA GLU A 229 -17.26 -7.72 -7.80
C GLU A 229 -16.14 -8.00 -8.82
N SER A 230 -16.17 -7.31 -9.94
CA SER A 230 -15.19 -7.44 -11.00
C SER A 230 -13.79 -6.97 -10.56
N GLU A 231 -13.69 -5.92 -9.74
CA GLU A 231 -12.42 -5.47 -9.19
C GLU A 231 -11.83 -6.48 -8.19
N LEU A 232 -12.66 -7.06 -7.31
CA LEU A 232 -12.18 -8.01 -6.30
C LEU A 232 -11.78 -9.37 -6.90
N PHE A 233 -12.63 -9.94 -7.75
CA PHE A 233 -12.49 -11.32 -8.21
C PHE A 233 -11.99 -11.45 -9.65
N GLY A 234 -11.93 -10.34 -10.41
CA GLY A 234 -11.58 -10.35 -11.83
C GLY A 234 -12.75 -10.79 -12.72
N HIS A 235 -12.56 -10.72 -14.02
CA HIS A 235 -13.55 -11.15 -14.99
C HIS A 235 -12.92 -11.77 -16.23
N GLU A 236 -13.66 -12.67 -16.88
CA GLU A 236 -13.34 -13.20 -18.20
C GLU A 236 -13.88 -12.28 -19.29
N LYS A 237 -13.30 -12.38 -20.48
CA LYS A 237 -13.76 -11.64 -21.66
C LYS A 237 -15.25 -11.96 -21.93
N GLY A 238 -16.09 -10.93 -22.06
CA GLY A 238 -17.52 -11.08 -22.33
C GLY A 238 -18.40 -11.32 -21.09
N ALA A 239 -17.87 -11.25 -19.88
CA ALA A 239 -18.62 -11.47 -18.63
C ALA A 239 -19.76 -10.45 -18.41
N PHE A 240 -19.62 -9.23 -18.92
CA PHE A 240 -20.63 -8.17 -18.90
C PHE A 240 -20.39 -7.19 -20.05
N THR A 241 -21.35 -6.28 -20.28
CA THR A 241 -21.23 -5.23 -21.29
C THR A 241 -20.05 -4.31 -20.97
N GLY A 242 -18.98 -4.38 -21.80
CA GLY A 242 -17.72 -3.65 -21.58
C GLY A 242 -16.54 -4.52 -21.16
N ALA A 243 -16.73 -5.81 -20.89
CA ALA A 243 -15.63 -6.75 -20.63
C ALA A 243 -14.90 -7.17 -21.92
N VAL A 244 -14.11 -6.25 -22.49
CA VAL A 244 -13.42 -6.45 -23.79
C VAL A 244 -12.27 -7.47 -23.67
N ALA A 245 -11.60 -7.55 -22.51
CA ALA A 245 -10.49 -8.43 -22.23
C ALA A 245 -10.65 -9.09 -20.86
N ARG A 246 -9.92 -10.19 -20.62
CA ARG A 246 -9.78 -10.78 -19.28
C ARG A 246 -9.01 -9.83 -18.38
N LYS A 247 -9.45 -9.69 -17.12
CA LYS A 247 -8.80 -8.91 -16.07
C LYS A 247 -8.66 -9.72 -14.79
N GLU A 248 -7.47 -9.72 -14.21
CA GLU A 248 -7.21 -10.30 -12.89
C GLU A 248 -7.82 -9.44 -11.79
N GLY A 249 -8.33 -10.07 -10.73
CA GLY A 249 -8.91 -9.38 -9.58
C GLY A 249 -7.90 -9.07 -8.49
N LYS A 250 -8.29 -8.21 -7.55
CA LYS A 250 -7.45 -7.80 -6.41
C LYS A 250 -7.02 -8.96 -5.51
N PHE A 251 -7.82 -10.00 -5.40
CA PHE A 251 -7.43 -11.24 -4.70
C PHE A 251 -6.30 -11.98 -5.42
N GLU A 252 -6.32 -12.03 -6.76
CA GLU A 252 -5.22 -12.62 -7.54
C GLU A 252 -3.95 -11.78 -7.44
N GLU A 253 -4.05 -10.45 -7.55
CA GLU A 253 -2.92 -9.53 -7.35
C GLU A 253 -2.26 -9.69 -5.97
N ALA A 254 -3.07 -10.02 -4.94
CA ALA A 254 -2.60 -10.20 -3.56
C ALA A 254 -2.02 -11.60 -3.29
N ASN A 255 -2.03 -12.52 -4.27
CA ASN A 255 -1.64 -13.91 -4.06
C ASN A 255 -0.20 -14.04 -3.55
N GLY A 256 0.01 -14.89 -2.55
CA GLY A 256 1.25 -15.03 -1.79
C GLY A 256 1.53 -13.88 -0.80
N GLY A 257 0.72 -12.81 -0.81
CA GLY A 257 0.91 -11.57 -0.05
C GLY A 257 -0.18 -11.29 0.98
N THR A 258 -0.59 -10.01 1.04
CA THR A 258 -1.62 -9.52 1.97
C THR A 258 -2.63 -8.67 1.22
N ILE A 259 -3.91 -8.94 1.43
CA ILE A 259 -5.00 -8.06 1.00
C ILE A 259 -5.50 -7.25 2.19
N PHE A 260 -5.65 -5.94 2.00
CA PHE A 260 -6.24 -5.03 2.97
C PHE A 260 -7.57 -4.53 2.42
N LEU A 261 -8.66 -4.88 3.09
CA LEU A 261 -10.01 -4.47 2.73
C LEU A 261 -10.47 -3.37 3.68
N ASP A 262 -10.45 -2.12 3.19
CA ASP A 262 -10.91 -0.96 3.96
C ASP A 262 -12.41 -0.77 3.76
N GLU A 263 -13.09 -0.35 4.82
CA GLU A 263 -14.53 -0.13 4.90
C GLU A 263 -15.34 -1.39 4.50
N ILE A 264 -14.96 -2.55 5.05
CA ILE A 264 -15.57 -3.86 4.77
C ILE A 264 -17.09 -3.87 5.04
N ALA A 265 -17.57 -3.04 5.96
CA ALA A 265 -18.97 -2.91 6.31
C ALA A 265 -19.85 -2.28 5.22
N GLU A 266 -19.25 -1.69 4.16
CA GLU A 266 -19.98 -1.10 3.03
C GLU A 266 -20.37 -2.13 1.95
N LEU A 267 -19.92 -3.39 2.08
CA LEU A 267 -20.23 -4.46 1.15
C LEU A 267 -21.69 -4.93 1.30
N ASP A 268 -22.34 -5.18 0.18
CA ASP A 268 -23.63 -5.84 0.17
C ASP A 268 -23.54 -7.33 0.57
N LEU A 269 -24.65 -7.92 0.98
CA LEU A 269 -24.73 -9.30 1.48
C LEU A 269 -24.32 -10.35 0.41
N SER A 270 -24.46 -10.05 -0.87
CA SER A 270 -24.09 -10.96 -1.96
C SER A 270 -22.58 -11.06 -2.08
N LEU A 271 -21.88 -9.94 -2.03
CA LEU A 271 -20.42 -9.87 -2.05
C LEU A 271 -19.80 -10.43 -0.78
N GLN A 272 -20.43 -10.21 0.39
CA GLN A 272 -20.04 -10.83 1.64
C GLN A 272 -20.02 -12.36 1.53
N SER A 273 -21.02 -12.96 0.87
CA SER A 273 -21.08 -14.42 0.64
C SER A 273 -19.92 -14.92 -0.21
N LYS A 274 -19.52 -14.15 -1.25
CA LYS A 274 -18.41 -14.48 -2.12
C LYS A 274 -17.07 -14.39 -1.38
N ILE A 275 -16.88 -13.35 -0.58
CA ILE A 275 -15.67 -13.20 0.26
C ILE A 275 -15.57 -14.36 1.25
N LEU A 276 -16.67 -14.73 1.91
CA LEU A 276 -16.69 -15.87 2.82
C LEU A 276 -16.19 -17.14 2.12
N ARG A 277 -16.68 -17.39 0.90
CA ARG A 277 -16.25 -18.56 0.12
C ARG A 277 -14.75 -18.54 -0.19
N VAL A 278 -14.21 -17.38 -0.60
CA VAL A 278 -12.76 -17.22 -0.81
C VAL A 278 -11.95 -17.54 0.44
N LEU A 279 -12.42 -17.09 1.61
CA LEU A 279 -11.73 -17.32 2.88
C LEU A 279 -11.82 -18.76 3.37
N GLN A 280 -12.86 -19.51 2.97
CA GLN A 280 -13.07 -20.91 3.33
C GLN A 280 -12.33 -21.86 2.38
N GLU A 281 -12.54 -21.68 1.08
CA GLU A 281 -12.05 -22.58 0.03
C GLU A 281 -10.62 -22.23 -0.42
N ARG A 282 -10.14 -21.01 -0.12
CA ARG A 282 -8.87 -20.45 -0.60
C ARG A 282 -8.73 -20.49 -2.12
N GLU A 283 -9.84 -20.27 -2.80
CA GLU A 283 -9.90 -20.21 -4.26
C GLU A 283 -10.92 -19.15 -4.68
N ILE A 284 -10.74 -18.61 -5.87
CA ILE A 284 -11.71 -17.72 -6.52
C ILE A 284 -12.11 -18.27 -7.88
N VAL A 285 -13.27 -17.80 -8.36
CA VAL A 285 -13.70 -17.95 -9.74
C VAL A 285 -14.00 -16.54 -10.27
N ARG A 286 -13.44 -16.20 -11.43
CA ARG A 286 -13.66 -14.90 -12.08
C ARG A 286 -15.11 -14.75 -12.54
N VAL A 287 -15.59 -13.52 -12.59
CA VAL A 287 -16.94 -13.22 -13.10
C VAL A 287 -17.05 -13.70 -14.55
N GLY A 288 -18.09 -14.48 -14.86
CA GLY A 288 -18.29 -15.07 -16.17
C GLY A 288 -17.40 -16.27 -16.52
N GLY A 289 -16.57 -16.73 -15.59
CA GLY A 289 -15.69 -17.90 -15.76
C GLY A 289 -16.09 -19.06 -14.87
N ASN A 290 -15.44 -20.22 -15.08
CA ASN A 290 -15.59 -21.43 -14.28
C ASN A 290 -14.23 -21.94 -13.73
N GLU A 291 -13.11 -21.31 -14.12
CA GLU A 291 -11.78 -21.72 -13.69
C GLU A 291 -11.56 -21.31 -12.23
N LYS A 292 -11.12 -22.30 -11.41
CA LYS A 292 -10.78 -22.08 -10.02
C LYS A 292 -9.31 -21.67 -9.90
N VAL A 293 -9.07 -20.51 -9.32
CA VAL A 293 -7.71 -19.99 -9.05
C VAL A 293 -7.42 -20.13 -7.57
N LYS A 294 -6.41 -20.91 -7.21
CA LYS A 294 -5.99 -21.08 -5.82
C LYS A 294 -5.30 -19.83 -5.29
N LEU A 295 -5.61 -19.48 -4.06
CA LEU A 295 -5.11 -18.28 -3.38
C LEU A 295 -4.46 -18.62 -2.04
N GLU A 296 -3.33 -17.98 -1.78
CA GLU A 296 -2.70 -17.95 -0.47
C GLU A 296 -2.53 -16.49 -0.03
N VAL A 297 -3.59 -15.91 0.55
CA VAL A 297 -3.64 -14.49 0.90
C VAL A 297 -3.86 -14.32 2.39
N ARG A 298 -3.08 -13.42 3.02
CA ARG A 298 -3.34 -12.93 4.38
C ARG A 298 -4.36 -11.81 4.31
N LEU A 299 -5.38 -11.84 5.18
CA LEU A 299 -6.42 -10.82 5.25
C LEU A 299 -6.17 -9.85 6.41
N ILE A 300 -6.24 -8.55 6.09
CA ILE A 300 -6.39 -7.46 7.06
C ILE A 300 -7.63 -6.69 6.65
N ILE A 301 -8.54 -6.45 7.58
CA ILE A 301 -9.75 -5.65 7.33
C ILE A 301 -9.74 -4.37 8.14
N ALA A 302 -10.44 -3.35 7.66
CA ALA A 302 -10.70 -2.13 8.42
C ALA A 302 -12.14 -1.66 8.26
N THR A 303 -12.65 -1.00 9.29
CA THR A 303 -13.96 -0.37 9.30
C THR A 303 -14.06 0.69 10.39
N HIS A 304 -14.92 1.67 10.18
CA HIS A 304 -15.32 2.63 11.21
C HIS A 304 -16.63 2.24 11.92
N LYS A 305 -17.37 1.24 11.38
CA LYS A 305 -18.63 0.75 11.94
C LYS A 305 -18.38 -0.41 12.90
N SER A 306 -19.24 -0.57 13.90
CA SER A 306 -19.29 -1.79 14.71
C SER A 306 -19.86 -2.94 13.87
N LEU A 307 -19.02 -3.91 13.50
CA LEU A 307 -19.48 -5.06 12.72
C LEU A 307 -20.54 -5.89 13.49
N ALA A 308 -20.44 -5.95 14.83
CA ALA A 308 -21.42 -6.63 15.64
C ALA A 308 -22.82 -5.97 15.56
N ASP A 309 -22.84 -4.62 15.54
CA ASP A 309 -24.09 -3.88 15.36
C ASP A 309 -24.65 -4.07 13.95
N GLU A 310 -23.78 -4.09 12.93
CA GLU A 310 -24.22 -4.33 11.55
C GLU A 310 -24.76 -5.77 11.36
N VAL A 311 -24.21 -6.77 12.07
CA VAL A 311 -24.79 -8.13 12.13
C VAL A 311 -26.17 -8.09 12.76
N SER A 312 -26.33 -7.41 13.90
CA SER A 312 -27.61 -7.29 14.59
C SER A 312 -28.70 -6.60 13.75
N LYS A 313 -28.30 -5.65 12.88
CA LYS A 313 -29.19 -4.97 11.91
C LYS A 313 -29.46 -5.78 10.66
N GLY A 314 -28.79 -6.91 10.45
CA GLY A 314 -28.92 -7.73 9.24
C GLY A 314 -28.14 -7.17 8.03
N ASN A 315 -27.30 -6.16 8.20
CA ASN A 315 -26.49 -5.56 7.12
C ASN A 315 -25.17 -6.32 6.90
N PHE A 316 -24.76 -7.15 7.87
CA PHE A 316 -23.55 -7.94 7.79
C PHE A 316 -23.83 -9.40 8.19
N ARG A 317 -23.27 -10.35 7.44
CA ARG A 317 -23.49 -11.79 7.69
C ARG A 317 -22.72 -12.24 8.90
N GLU A 318 -23.37 -12.97 9.79
CA GLU A 318 -22.78 -13.51 11.01
C GLU A 318 -21.66 -14.53 10.73
N ASP A 319 -21.83 -15.37 9.69
CA ASP A 319 -20.82 -16.36 9.30
C ASP A 319 -19.52 -15.72 8.79
N LEU A 320 -19.63 -14.64 8.01
CA LEU A 320 -18.47 -13.86 7.58
C LEU A 320 -17.83 -13.16 8.78
N TYR A 321 -18.61 -12.56 9.67
CA TYR A 321 -18.12 -11.88 10.88
C TYR A 321 -17.17 -12.79 11.68
N TYR A 322 -17.60 -14.00 12.05
CA TYR A 322 -16.74 -14.93 12.78
C TYR A 322 -15.51 -15.41 11.98
N ARG A 323 -15.56 -15.38 10.67
CA ARG A 323 -14.44 -15.82 9.83
C ARG A 323 -13.36 -14.74 9.67
N ILE A 324 -13.73 -13.47 9.66
CA ILE A 324 -12.78 -12.34 9.46
C ILE A 324 -12.24 -11.77 10.77
N ILE A 325 -12.98 -11.90 11.87
CA ILE A 325 -12.49 -11.50 13.20
C ILE A 325 -11.37 -12.45 13.61
N GLY A 326 -10.16 -11.90 13.66
CA GLY A 326 -8.98 -12.57 14.18
C GLY A 326 -8.41 -11.78 15.35
N LEU A 327 -7.31 -11.08 15.15
CA LEU A 327 -6.71 -10.18 16.15
C LEU A 327 -7.36 -8.79 16.03
N PRO A 328 -8.18 -8.34 16.99
CA PRO A 328 -8.78 -7.02 16.96
C PRO A 328 -7.76 -5.96 17.39
N ILE A 329 -7.69 -4.87 16.62
CA ILE A 329 -6.90 -3.67 16.90
C ILE A 329 -7.83 -2.47 16.79
N GLU A 330 -8.15 -1.87 17.92
CA GLU A 330 -9.01 -0.69 17.99
C GLU A 330 -8.15 0.57 18.11
N LEU A 331 -8.25 1.46 17.13
CA LEU A 331 -7.51 2.71 17.10
C LEU A 331 -8.29 3.79 17.86
N PRO A 332 -7.72 4.37 18.92
CA PRO A 332 -8.36 5.46 19.64
C PRO A 332 -8.47 6.70 18.76
N PRO A 333 -9.51 7.49 18.89
CA PRO A 333 -9.60 8.78 18.23
C PRO A 333 -8.51 9.73 18.74
N LEU A 334 -8.15 10.71 17.93
CA LEU A 334 -7.00 11.60 18.22
C LEU A 334 -7.17 12.37 19.54
N ARG A 335 -8.39 12.77 19.88
CA ARG A 335 -8.72 13.45 21.16
C ARG A 335 -8.38 12.64 22.42
N GLU A 336 -8.26 11.31 22.31
CA GLU A 336 -7.90 10.39 23.41
C GLU A 336 -6.40 10.06 23.46
N ARG A 337 -5.60 10.62 22.52
CA ARG A 337 -4.15 10.38 22.45
C ARG A 337 -3.30 11.45 23.15
N GLY A 338 -3.93 12.43 23.79
CA GLY A 338 -3.23 13.48 24.57
C GLY A 338 -2.10 14.18 23.81
N ASN A 339 -0.90 14.14 24.34
CA ASN A 339 0.26 14.84 23.76
C ASN A 339 0.66 14.35 22.37
N ASP A 340 0.15 13.21 21.88
CA ASP A 340 0.41 12.74 20.52
C ASP A 340 -0.08 13.74 19.47
N ILE A 341 -1.07 14.60 19.80
CA ILE A 341 -1.52 15.70 18.95
C ILE A 341 -0.36 16.62 18.59
N LEU A 342 0.44 17.04 19.57
CA LEU A 342 1.57 17.94 19.33
C LEU A 342 2.73 17.25 18.61
N ILE A 343 2.96 15.96 18.89
CA ILE A 343 3.96 15.14 18.20
C ILE A 343 3.61 15.03 16.71
N LEU A 344 2.35 14.73 16.42
CA LEU A 344 1.85 14.63 15.03
C LEU A 344 1.85 15.99 14.34
N ALA A 345 1.41 17.06 15.01
CA ALA A 345 1.44 18.41 14.47
C ALA A 345 2.86 18.81 14.06
N ARG A 346 3.84 18.57 14.92
CA ARG A 346 5.25 18.85 14.61
C ARG A 346 5.74 18.01 13.44
N HIS A 347 5.42 16.71 13.43
CA HIS A 347 5.80 15.82 12.34
C HIS A 347 5.24 16.28 10.98
N PHE A 348 3.96 16.66 10.91
CA PHE A 348 3.35 17.12 9.67
C PHE A 348 3.92 18.48 9.22
N ALA A 349 4.18 19.41 10.15
CA ALA A 349 4.85 20.66 9.82
C ALA A 349 6.25 20.40 9.23
N ASP A 350 7.06 19.54 9.86
CA ASP A 350 8.40 19.21 9.38
C ASP A 350 8.37 18.50 8.02
N GLU A 351 7.39 17.61 7.76
CA GLU A 351 7.17 16.95 6.48
C GLU A 351 6.84 17.97 5.39
N PHE A 352 5.86 18.87 5.65
CA PHE A 352 5.43 19.89 4.71
C PHE A 352 6.55 20.91 4.39
N ILE A 353 7.28 21.35 5.41
CA ILE A 353 8.42 22.25 5.28
C ILE A 353 9.49 21.64 4.38
N LYS A 354 9.82 20.37 4.58
CA LYS A 354 10.81 19.62 3.78
C LYS A 354 10.36 19.46 2.32
N GLU A 355 9.12 19.08 2.08
CA GLU A 355 8.56 18.90 0.75
C GLU A 355 8.54 20.20 -0.05
N ASN A 356 8.23 21.31 0.60
CA ASN A 356 8.13 22.63 -0.02
C ASN A 356 9.42 23.47 0.09
N LYS A 357 10.52 22.92 0.66
CA LYS A 357 11.82 23.57 0.83
C LYS A 357 11.71 24.91 1.59
N LEU A 358 10.84 24.97 2.59
CA LEU A 358 10.63 26.12 3.44
C LEU A 358 11.66 26.16 4.60
N GLY A 359 11.77 27.32 5.27
CA GLY A 359 12.56 27.47 6.48
C GLY A 359 11.96 26.73 7.69
N ALA A 360 12.76 26.50 8.73
CA ALA A 360 12.25 25.89 9.96
C ALA A 360 11.20 26.78 10.61
N ILE A 361 10.05 26.21 11.00
CA ILE A 361 8.92 26.91 11.62
C ILE A 361 8.68 26.33 13.01
N SER A 362 8.44 27.17 14.01
CA SER A 362 8.06 26.78 15.36
C SER A 362 6.55 26.93 15.59
N PHE A 363 6.07 26.44 16.74
CA PHE A 363 4.69 26.65 17.19
C PHE A 363 4.72 27.53 18.44
N SER A 364 3.94 28.60 18.45
CA SER A 364 3.72 29.40 19.63
C SER A 364 3.03 28.59 20.73
N GLN A 365 3.08 29.08 21.97
CA GLN A 365 2.40 28.43 23.10
C GLN A 365 0.88 28.42 22.91
N ASP A 366 0.32 29.53 22.45
CA ASP A 366 -1.12 29.68 22.18
C ASP A 366 -1.60 28.74 21.08
N ALA A 367 -0.78 28.53 20.03
CA ALA A 367 -1.07 27.57 18.97
C ALA A 367 -1.13 26.14 19.52
N LYS A 368 -0.18 25.75 20.38
CA LYS A 368 -0.17 24.43 21.03
C LYS A 368 -1.41 24.21 21.89
N GLU A 369 -1.80 25.22 22.68
CA GLU A 369 -3.00 25.14 23.50
C GLU A 369 -4.28 25.04 22.65
N LYS A 370 -4.33 25.79 21.55
CA LYS A 370 -5.45 25.72 20.60
C LYS A 370 -5.57 24.34 19.97
N LEU A 371 -4.45 23.72 19.56
CA LEU A 371 -4.42 22.36 19.04
C LEU A 371 -4.90 21.33 20.08
N MET A 372 -4.51 21.48 21.35
CA MET A 372 -4.87 20.52 22.41
C MET A 372 -6.35 20.58 22.81
N ARG A 373 -7.03 21.70 22.58
CA ARG A 373 -8.44 21.92 22.96
C ARG A 373 -9.44 21.39 21.92
N TYR A 374 -9.00 21.08 20.70
CA TYR A 374 -9.90 20.70 19.62
C TYR A 374 -10.19 19.20 19.62
N ASN A 375 -11.39 18.80 19.22
CA ASN A 375 -11.87 17.43 19.29
C ASN A 375 -11.52 16.55 18.10
N TYR A 376 -11.04 17.12 17.00
CA TYR A 376 -10.62 16.40 15.77
C TYR A 376 -11.63 15.39 15.24
N PRO A 377 -12.83 15.78 14.79
CA PRO A 377 -13.80 14.85 14.21
C PRO A 377 -13.26 14.09 12.99
N GLY A 378 -12.32 14.67 12.22
CA GLY A 378 -11.59 14.03 11.13
C GLY A 378 -10.26 13.38 11.54
N ASN A 379 -9.97 13.34 12.86
CA ASN A 379 -8.80 12.70 13.46
C ASN A 379 -7.46 13.19 12.85
N VAL A 380 -6.54 12.27 12.59
CA VAL A 380 -5.18 12.55 12.08
C VAL A 380 -5.23 13.17 10.68
N ARG A 381 -6.23 12.80 9.85
CA ARG A 381 -6.40 13.37 8.51
C ARG A 381 -6.74 14.86 8.57
N GLU A 382 -7.61 15.24 9.50
CA GLU A 382 -7.96 16.64 9.73
C GLU A 382 -6.80 17.44 10.33
N LEU A 383 -6.11 16.88 11.33
CA LEU A 383 -4.92 17.50 11.90
C LEU A 383 -3.87 17.78 10.82
N LYS A 384 -3.59 16.82 9.94
CA LYS A 384 -2.63 17.03 8.84
C LYS A 384 -3.03 18.19 7.96
N ALA A 385 -4.27 18.22 7.46
CA ALA A 385 -4.76 19.32 6.62
C ALA A 385 -4.71 20.68 7.32
N MET A 386 -5.02 20.71 8.63
CA MET A 386 -4.96 21.90 9.45
C MET A 386 -3.53 22.43 9.58
N ILE A 387 -2.56 21.55 9.83
CA ILE A 387 -1.15 21.94 9.96
C ILE A 387 -0.55 22.36 8.63
N ASP A 388 -0.85 21.64 7.53
CA ASP A 388 -0.40 22.02 6.18
C ASP A 388 -0.86 23.46 5.86
N LEU A 389 -2.13 23.79 6.16
CA LEU A 389 -2.67 25.13 5.98
C LEU A 389 -2.01 26.15 6.91
N ALA A 390 -1.82 25.83 8.19
CA ALA A 390 -1.20 26.71 9.16
C ALA A 390 0.24 27.08 8.78
N VAL A 391 1.01 26.12 8.23
CA VAL A 391 2.37 26.39 7.70
C VAL A 391 2.32 27.38 6.53
N VAL A 392 1.33 27.27 5.64
CA VAL A 392 1.16 28.18 4.50
C VAL A 392 0.76 29.59 4.97
N MET A 393 -0.10 29.67 5.99
CA MET A 393 -0.62 30.96 6.50
C MET A 393 0.39 31.66 7.41
N SER A 394 1.29 30.92 8.05
CA SER A 394 2.36 31.50 8.86
C SER A 394 3.34 32.30 8.00
N ASN A 395 3.86 33.40 8.51
CA ASN A 395 4.83 34.27 7.83
C ASN A 395 6.26 33.66 7.82
N GLY A 396 6.39 32.32 7.93
CA GLY A 396 7.67 31.60 7.76
C GLY A 396 8.56 31.54 8.98
N GLN A 397 8.13 31.98 10.16
CA GLN A 397 8.91 31.92 11.40
C GLN A 397 8.21 31.12 12.51
N GLU A 398 6.96 31.42 12.80
CA GLU A 398 6.20 30.80 13.89
C GLU A 398 4.72 30.67 13.51
N ILE A 399 4.14 29.52 13.79
CA ILE A 399 2.69 29.28 13.69
C ILE A 399 2.05 29.80 14.97
N ILE A 400 1.19 30.78 14.84
CA ILE A 400 0.40 31.36 15.93
C ILE A 400 -1.02 30.81 15.96
N ALA A 401 -1.76 31.09 17.03
CA ALA A 401 -3.13 30.59 17.15
C ALA A 401 -4.05 31.02 15.99
N ASP A 402 -3.85 32.19 15.41
CA ASP A 402 -4.68 32.71 14.32
C ASP A 402 -4.43 31.98 12.99
N ASP A 403 -3.24 31.37 12.78
CA ASP A 403 -2.94 30.56 11.60
C ASP A 403 -3.67 29.23 11.62
N ILE A 404 -4.13 28.77 12.80
CA ILE A 404 -4.84 27.50 12.96
C ILE A 404 -6.33 27.74 12.75
N SER A 405 -6.83 27.27 11.62
CA SER A 405 -8.26 27.33 11.27
C SER A 405 -8.90 25.95 11.41
N TYR A 406 -10.03 25.89 12.12
CA TYR A 406 -10.82 24.67 12.21
C TYR A 406 -11.71 24.54 10.97
N THR A 407 -11.63 23.42 10.28
CA THR A 407 -12.57 23.06 9.20
C THR A 407 -13.82 22.49 9.84
N SER A 408 -14.62 23.32 10.50
CA SER A 408 -15.84 22.85 11.16
C SER A 408 -16.94 22.62 10.14
N THR A 409 -17.04 21.41 9.63
CA THR A 409 -18.25 20.92 8.92
C THR A 409 -19.38 20.50 9.88
N ARG A 410 -19.21 20.66 11.21
CA ARG A 410 -20.15 20.18 12.23
C ARG A 410 -20.39 21.11 13.41
N SER A 411 -20.34 22.43 13.25
CA SER A 411 -20.59 23.34 14.38
C SER A 411 -22.05 23.78 14.56
N GLU A 412 -22.94 23.51 13.63
CA GLU A 412 -24.34 23.94 13.75
C GLU A 412 -25.37 22.81 13.83
N GLU A 413 -25.05 21.61 13.35
CA GLU A 413 -26.01 20.49 13.32
C GLU A 413 -26.12 19.67 14.62
N SER A 414 -25.20 19.85 15.59
CA SER A 414 -25.25 19.09 16.86
C SER A 414 -26.41 19.50 17.79
N PHE A 415 -27.00 20.69 17.57
CA PHE A 415 -28.13 21.17 18.36
C PHE A 415 -29.46 20.46 18.00
N ILE A 416 -29.57 19.83 16.83
CA ILE A 416 -30.85 19.31 16.32
C ILE A 416 -30.90 17.77 16.35
N ASN A 417 -29.81 17.09 16.62
CA ASN A 417 -29.71 15.60 16.50
C ASN A 417 -30.18 14.81 17.74
N GLU A 418 -30.56 15.46 18.83
CA GLU A 418 -31.17 14.79 19.97
C GLU A 418 -32.67 15.12 19.98
N GLU A 419 -33.54 14.13 20.05
CA GLU A 419 -34.97 14.36 20.23
C GLU A 419 -35.24 15.02 21.59
N LYS A 420 -35.22 16.36 21.62
CA LYS A 420 -35.49 17.21 22.77
C LYS A 420 -36.80 17.95 22.58
N SER A 421 -37.48 18.28 23.68
CA SER A 421 -38.63 19.18 23.61
C SER A 421 -38.17 20.59 23.22
N LEU A 422 -39.06 21.39 22.59
CA LEU A 422 -38.81 22.79 22.26
C LEU A 422 -38.26 23.57 23.45
N ARG A 423 -38.76 23.28 24.66
CA ARG A 423 -38.32 23.91 25.92
C ARG A 423 -36.86 23.58 26.24
N GLN A 424 -36.44 22.35 26.05
CA GLN A 424 -35.05 21.90 26.25
C GLN A 424 -34.11 22.57 25.23
N TYR A 425 -34.49 22.63 23.96
CA TYR A 425 -33.72 23.39 22.95
C TYR A 425 -33.59 24.86 23.32
N THR A 426 -34.69 25.50 23.80
CA THR A 426 -34.64 26.89 24.23
C THR A 426 -33.68 27.09 25.42
N CYS A 427 -33.69 26.19 26.40
CA CYS A 427 -32.76 26.20 27.53
C CYS A 427 -31.31 26.10 27.07
N ASP A 428 -31.01 25.16 26.15
CA ASP A 428 -29.66 24.95 25.62
C ASP A 428 -29.14 26.18 24.84
N ILE A 429 -30.01 26.79 24.03
CA ILE A 429 -29.71 28.04 23.32
C ILE A 429 -29.41 29.18 24.30
N VAL A 430 -30.29 29.37 25.26
CA VAL A 430 -30.10 30.45 26.25
C VAL A 430 -28.83 30.23 27.07
N LYS A 431 -28.54 29.00 27.48
CA LYS A 431 -27.31 28.62 28.20
C LYS A 431 -26.05 28.89 27.35
N TYR A 432 -26.07 28.56 26.08
CA TYR A 432 -24.97 28.85 25.16
C TYR A 432 -24.70 30.38 25.04
N PHE A 433 -25.77 31.18 24.86
CA PHE A 433 -25.64 32.61 24.73
C PHE A 433 -25.23 33.30 26.05
N LEU A 434 -25.69 32.81 27.20
CA LEU A 434 -25.22 33.28 28.50
C LEU A 434 -23.71 33.05 28.67
N LYS A 435 -23.22 31.88 28.31
CA LYS A 435 -21.79 31.59 28.33
C LYS A 435 -21.00 32.44 27.35
N LYS A 436 -21.57 32.75 26.18
CA LYS A 436 -20.92 33.57 25.13
C LYS A 436 -20.81 35.04 25.49
N TYR A 437 -21.75 35.56 26.27
CA TYR A 437 -21.83 36.98 26.65
C TYR A 437 -21.64 37.17 28.17
N ASP A 438 -20.77 36.39 28.79
CA ASP A 438 -20.34 36.51 30.18
C ASP A 438 -21.50 36.68 31.19
N ASN A 439 -22.59 35.93 30.98
CA ASN A 439 -23.82 35.95 31.79
C ASN A 439 -24.59 37.29 31.76
N ASP A 440 -24.35 38.14 30.78
CA ASP A 440 -25.15 39.35 30.59
C ASP A 440 -26.56 39.03 30.06
N VAL A 441 -27.49 38.84 30.98
CA VAL A 441 -28.90 38.49 30.68
C VAL A 441 -29.57 39.53 29.77
N ILE A 442 -29.18 40.80 29.85
CA ILE A 442 -29.80 41.85 29.04
C ILE A 442 -29.41 41.72 27.60
N THR A 443 -28.13 41.53 27.35
CA THR A 443 -27.59 41.33 26.01
C THR A 443 -28.12 40.02 25.38
N VAL A 444 -28.19 38.94 26.15
CA VAL A 444 -28.74 37.63 25.71
C VAL A 444 -30.23 37.77 25.36
N ALA A 445 -31.03 38.40 26.21
CA ALA A 445 -32.47 38.61 25.96
C ALA A 445 -32.71 39.40 24.66
N ASN A 446 -31.93 40.47 24.44
CA ASN A 446 -32.01 41.27 23.22
C ASN A 446 -31.57 40.50 21.95
N LYS A 447 -30.50 39.66 22.06
CA LYS A 447 -29.98 38.88 20.94
C LYS A 447 -30.90 37.75 20.53
N LEU A 448 -31.62 37.15 21.48
CA LEU A 448 -32.55 36.03 21.26
C LEU A 448 -34.01 36.50 21.06
N ASP A 449 -34.26 37.80 21.09
CA ASP A 449 -35.59 38.41 21.02
C ASP A 449 -36.59 37.77 22.00
N ILE A 450 -36.14 37.58 23.25
CA ILE A 450 -36.94 37.02 24.33
C ILE A 450 -37.00 37.99 25.51
N GLY A 451 -38.09 37.90 26.29
CA GLY A 451 -38.24 38.74 27.47
C GLY A 451 -37.15 38.47 28.52
N LYS A 452 -36.54 39.50 29.11
CA LYS A 452 -35.59 39.39 30.24
C LYS A 452 -36.17 38.55 31.38
N SER A 453 -37.46 38.70 31.66
CA SER A 453 -38.19 37.91 32.66
C SER A 453 -38.17 36.41 32.36
N THR A 454 -38.15 36.02 31.07
CA THR A 454 -38.11 34.62 30.63
C THR A 454 -36.75 34.00 30.98
N VAL A 455 -35.66 34.71 30.69
CA VAL A 455 -34.29 34.25 31.02
C VAL A 455 -34.12 34.15 32.53
N TYR A 456 -34.54 35.16 33.31
CA TYR A 456 -34.49 35.11 34.78
C TYR A 456 -35.34 33.95 35.35
N LYS A 457 -36.53 33.69 34.78
CA LYS A 457 -37.39 32.59 35.20
C LYS A 457 -36.73 31.22 34.98
N MET A 458 -36.03 31.02 33.83
CA MET A 458 -35.28 29.78 33.53
C MET A 458 -34.13 29.58 34.53
N LEU A 459 -33.43 30.64 34.92
CA LEU A 459 -32.38 30.62 35.94
C LEU A 459 -32.94 30.31 37.34
N GLN A 460 -34.05 30.94 37.74
CA GLN A 460 -34.69 30.72 39.04
C GLN A 460 -35.27 29.28 39.16
N GLN A 461 -35.81 28.73 38.08
CA GLN A 461 -36.37 27.36 38.05
C GLN A 461 -35.27 26.31 37.93
N LYS A 462 -33.99 26.70 37.96
CA LYS A 462 -32.82 25.81 37.74
C LYS A 462 -32.89 24.98 36.47
N GLU A 463 -33.63 25.45 35.46
CA GLU A 463 -33.65 24.86 34.12
C GLU A 463 -32.32 25.11 33.40
N ILE A 464 -31.62 26.17 33.79
CA ILE A 464 -30.27 26.52 33.33
C ILE A 464 -29.40 26.68 34.59
N VAL A 465 -28.34 25.87 34.70
CA VAL A 465 -27.31 25.98 35.73
C VAL A 465 -26.11 26.70 35.11
N MET A 466 -25.67 27.80 35.77
CA MET A 466 -24.49 28.58 35.34
C MET A 466 -23.20 27.81 35.61
#